data_1bb4bda70725c930c3a0e29940276af3
#
_entry.id   1bb4bda70725c930c3a0e29940276af3
#
_cell.length_a   1.000
_cell.length_b   1.000
_cell.length_c   1.000
_cell.angle_alpha   90.00
_cell.angle_beta   90.00
_cell.angle_gamma   90.00
#
_symmetry.space_group_name_H-M   'P 1'
#
loop_
_entity.id
_entity.type
_entity.pdbx_description
1 polymer ?
#
loop_
_entity_poly.entity_id
_entity_poly.type
_entity_poly.pdbx_seq_one_letter_code
_entity_poly.pdbx_strand_id
1 'polypeptide(L)'
;MRDNTALIERVREGDKQAENRMVEENMGLVYSIARRFLNRGYDAEDLTQIGAIGLIKAVKKFNPEFNVQFSTYAVPMITGEIKRFLRDDGAVKISRTLKENAMKGWRCEELLRRKLNRQPTINEISKESGIDAESLIEAFEAATPPESIYESVYDNGDYR
;
A
#
# COMPACT_ATOMS: atom_id res chain seq x y z
N MET A 1 31.64 -9.43 7.21
CA MET A 1 30.62 -9.30 8.27
C MET A 1 31.08 -8.25 9.26
N ARG A 2 30.38 -7.15 9.36
CA ARG A 2 30.70 -6.11 10.32
C ARG A 2 30.29 -6.62 11.70
N ASP A 3 31.21 -6.62 12.63
CA ASP A 3 30.93 -6.98 14.01
C ASP A 3 30.19 -5.83 14.69
N ASN A 4 28.88 -5.97 14.79
CA ASN A 4 28.02 -4.96 15.40
C ASN A 4 27.85 -5.12 16.90
N THR A 5 28.58 -6.06 17.51
CA THR A 5 28.42 -6.41 18.92
C THR A 5 28.65 -5.21 19.84
N ALA A 6 29.73 -4.46 19.59
CA ALA A 6 30.01 -3.26 20.38
C ALA A 6 28.98 -2.17 20.27
N LEU A 7 28.41 -1.97 19.06
CA LEU A 7 27.33 -1.02 18.87
C LEU A 7 26.04 -1.45 19.56
N ILE A 8 25.71 -2.73 19.49
CA ILE A 8 24.53 -3.31 20.12
C ILE A 8 24.57 -3.10 21.65
N GLU A 9 25.71 -3.33 22.26
CA GLU A 9 25.89 -3.10 23.69
C GLU A 9 25.68 -1.64 24.06
N ARG A 10 26.25 -0.71 23.29
CA ARG A 10 26.07 0.72 23.50
C ARG A 10 24.61 1.17 23.33
N VAL A 11 23.91 0.60 22.37
CA VAL A 11 22.47 0.86 22.17
C VAL A 11 21.68 0.42 23.40
N ARG A 12 22.00 -0.75 23.96
CA ARG A 12 21.33 -1.26 25.16
C ARG A 12 21.58 -0.38 26.39
N GLU A 13 22.72 0.31 26.43
CA GLU A 13 23.06 1.28 27.48
C GLU A 13 22.38 2.65 27.28
N GLY A 14 21.63 2.82 26.18
CA GLY A 14 20.89 4.06 25.89
C GLY A 14 21.66 5.08 25.06
N ASP A 15 22.75 4.70 24.41
CA ASP A 15 23.56 5.59 23.58
C ASP A 15 22.84 5.89 22.25
N LYS A 16 22.34 7.12 22.13
CA LYS A 16 21.62 7.60 20.94
C LYS A 16 22.48 7.62 19.67
N GLN A 17 23.76 7.92 19.80
CA GLN A 17 24.68 7.92 18.65
C GLN A 17 24.90 6.51 18.13
N ALA A 18 25.04 5.55 19.03
CA ALA A 18 25.15 4.14 18.67
C ALA A 18 23.89 3.64 17.99
N GLU A 19 22.70 4.04 18.48
CA GLU A 19 21.41 3.72 17.87
C GLU A 19 21.33 4.26 16.44
N ASN A 20 21.63 5.55 16.24
CA ASN A 20 21.61 6.17 14.92
C ASN A 20 22.59 5.49 13.96
N ARG A 21 23.79 5.18 14.42
CA ARG A 21 24.78 4.50 13.62
C ARG A 21 24.35 3.10 13.23
N MET A 22 23.74 2.38 14.15
CA MET A 22 23.20 1.04 13.88
C MET A 22 22.12 1.07 12.81
N VAL A 23 21.24 2.07 12.85
CA VAL A 23 20.20 2.29 11.83
C VAL A 23 20.85 2.61 10.49
N GLU A 24 21.77 3.57 10.43
CA GLU A 24 22.43 3.98 9.19
C GLU A 24 23.18 2.82 8.52
N GLU A 25 23.92 2.04 9.30
CA GLU A 25 24.69 0.92 8.78
C GLU A 25 23.83 -0.24 8.27
N ASN A 26 22.56 -0.31 8.69
CA ASN A 26 21.62 -1.37 8.31
C ASN A 26 20.52 -0.91 7.38
N MET A 27 20.54 0.33 6.89
CA MET A 27 19.55 0.83 5.95
C MET A 27 19.50 0.03 4.64
N GLY A 28 20.58 -0.65 4.27
CA GLY A 28 20.58 -1.56 3.12
C GLY A 28 19.52 -2.64 3.21
N LEU A 29 19.23 -3.13 4.43
CA LEU A 29 18.14 -4.10 4.65
C LEU A 29 16.78 -3.48 4.30
N VAL A 30 16.56 -2.24 4.70
CA VAL A 30 15.31 -1.51 4.42
C VAL A 30 15.13 -1.33 2.92
N TYR A 31 16.15 -0.87 2.20
CA TYR A 31 16.09 -0.68 0.75
C TYR A 31 15.82 -1.99 0.02
N SER A 32 16.48 -3.06 0.42
CA SER A 32 16.31 -4.39 -0.17
C SER A 32 14.87 -4.91 0.01
N ILE A 33 14.30 -4.73 1.19
CA ILE A 33 12.94 -5.17 1.49
C ILE A 33 11.91 -4.28 0.81
N ALA A 34 12.06 -2.95 0.90
CA ALA A 34 11.14 -2.00 0.29
C ALA A 34 11.01 -2.20 -1.22
N ARG A 35 12.09 -2.59 -1.88
CA ARG A 35 12.11 -2.87 -3.31
C ARG A 35 11.11 -3.94 -3.73
N ARG A 36 10.81 -4.89 -2.87
CA ARG A 36 9.85 -5.97 -3.14
C ARG A 36 8.40 -5.48 -3.20
N PHE A 37 8.13 -4.29 -2.68
CA PHE A 37 6.78 -3.73 -2.58
C PHE A 37 6.53 -2.53 -3.51
N LEU A 38 7.47 -2.22 -4.42
CA LEU A 38 7.40 -1.02 -5.27
C LEU A 38 6.20 -1.00 -6.23
N ASN A 39 5.68 -2.15 -6.64
CA ASN A 39 4.61 -2.22 -7.63
C ASN A 39 3.19 -2.11 -7.03
N ARG A 40 3.06 -1.54 -5.82
CA ARG A 40 1.80 -1.50 -5.09
C ARG A 40 1.21 -0.09 -4.95
N GLY A 41 1.64 0.85 -5.79
CA GLY A 41 1.11 2.21 -5.82
C GLY A 41 1.70 3.16 -4.80
N TYR A 42 2.81 2.82 -4.17
CA TYR A 42 3.53 3.66 -3.22
C TYR A 42 4.91 4.01 -3.75
N ASP A 43 5.38 5.21 -3.42
CA ASP A 43 6.73 5.64 -3.75
C ASP A 43 7.76 4.86 -2.93
N ALA A 44 8.93 4.61 -3.53
CA ALA A 44 10.05 3.96 -2.85
C ALA A 44 10.44 4.70 -1.57
N GLU A 45 10.37 6.02 -1.57
CA GLU A 45 10.68 6.87 -0.41
C GLU A 45 9.73 6.60 0.75
N ASP A 46 8.43 6.52 0.50
CA ASP A 46 7.42 6.23 1.53
C ASP A 46 7.64 4.85 2.16
N LEU A 47 7.86 3.84 1.32
CA LEU A 47 8.13 2.48 1.79
C LEU A 47 9.43 2.39 2.58
N THR A 48 10.45 3.14 2.17
CA THR A 48 11.72 3.22 2.87
C THR A 48 11.56 3.84 4.25
N GLN A 49 10.78 4.91 4.37
CA GLN A 49 10.49 5.53 5.67
C GLN A 49 9.74 4.59 6.61
N ILE A 50 8.75 3.86 6.11
CA ILE A 50 8.02 2.87 6.90
C ILE A 50 8.93 1.71 7.31
N GLY A 51 9.75 1.22 6.39
CA GLY A 51 10.74 0.18 6.68
C GLY A 51 11.77 0.62 7.73
N ALA A 52 12.18 1.88 7.68
CA ALA A 52 13.10 2.47 8.67
C ALA A 52 12.50 2.44 10.08
N ILE A 53 11.19 2.64 10.23
CA ILE A 53 10.50 2.50 11.51
C ILE A 53 10.65 1.08 12.05
N GLY A 54 10.48 0.08 11.21
CA GLY A 54 10.71 -1.32 11.56
C GLY A 54 12.15 -1.60 11.98
N LEU A 55 13.11 -1.02 11.27
CA LEU A 55 14.53 -1.13 11.60
C LEU A 55 14.84 -0.47 12.96
N ILE A 56 14.31 0.70 13.23
CA ILE A 56 14.49 1.40 14.52
C ILE A 56 13.94 0.55 15.66
N LYS A 57 12.78 -0.03 15.50
CA LYS A 57 12.19 -0.95 16.49
C LYS A 57 13.07 -2.17 16.71
N ALA A 58 13.64 -2.73 15.64
CA ALA A 58 14.55 -3.87 15.73
C ALA A 58 15.82 -3.52 16.50
N VAL A 59 16.42 -2.37 16.22
CA VAL A 59 17.62 -1.88 16.92
C VAL A 59 17.35 -1.73 18.42
N LYS A 60 16.19 -1.17 18.78
CA LYS A 60 15.83 -0.95 20.19
C LYS A 60 15.54 -2.24 20.96
N LYS A 61 14.97 -3.24 20.29
CA LYS A 61 14.48 -4.47 20.93
C LYS A 61 15.43 -5.65 20.81
N PHE A 62 16.45 -5.54 19.97
CA PHE A 62 17.39 -6.65 19.76
C PHE A 62 18.17 -6.97 21.02
N ASN A 63 18.25 -8.26 21.33
CA ASN A 63 19.04 -8.79 22.43
C ASN A 63 20.05 -9.81 21.89
N PRO A 64 21.35 -9.62 22.11
CA PRO A 64 22.38 -10.59 21.69
C PRO A 64 22.14 -12.01 22.23
N GLU A 65 21.42 -12.14 23.34
CA GLU A 65 21.04 -13.43 23.93
C GLU A 65 20.08 -14.25 23.05
N PHE A 66 19.45 -13.65 22.03
CA PHE A 66 18.62 -14.37 21.07
C PHE A 66 19.41 -15.35 20.21
N ASN A 67 20.75 -15.25 20.23
CA ASN A 67 21.65 -16.13 19.50
C ASN A 67 21.38 -16.21 17.99
N VAL A 68 20.93 -15.10 17.40
CA VAL A 68 20.75 -14.91 15.97
C VAL A 68 21.46 -13.64 15.54
N GLN A 69 21.76 -13.53 14.24
CA GLN A 69 22.31 -12.30 13.70
C GLN A 69 21.26 -11.19 13.73
N PHE A 70 21.71 -9.94 13.89
CA PHE A 70 20.81 -8.80 13.88
C PHE A 70 19.93 -8.75 12.62
N SER A 71 20.49 -9.01 11.44
CA SER A 71 19.75 -9.03 10.18
C SER A 71 18.61 -10.05 10.19
N THR A 72 18.84 -11.22 10.76
CA THR A 72 17.82 -12.27 10.92
C THR A 72 16.63 -11.79 11.76
N TYR A 73 16.91 -11.01 12.80
CA TYR A 73 15.90 -10.41 13.65
C TYR A 73 15.21 -9.21 12.99
N ALA A 74 15.98 -8.35 12.32
CA ALA A 74 15.48 -7.10 11.75
C ALA A 74 14.58 -7.29 10.52
N VAL A 75 14.91 -8.25 9.64
CA VAL A 75 14.15 -8.46 8.39
C VAL A 75 12.67 -8.71 8.62
N PRO A 76 12.23 -9.60 9.51
CA PRO A 76 10.80 -9.77 9.79
C PRO A 76 10.14 -8.51 10.35
N MET A 77 10.83 -7.74 11.15
CA MET A 77 10.30 -6.50 11.74
C MET A 77 10.11 -5.40 10.69
N ILE A 78 11.07 -5.24 9.79
CA ILE A 78 10.97 -4.29 8.67
C ILE A 78 9.84 -4.70 7.74
N THR A 79 9.80 -5.96 7.36
CA THR A 79 8.76 -6.52 6.48
C THR A 79 7.37 -6.38 7.11
N GLY A 80 7.27 -6.66 8.40
CA GLY A 80 6.01 -6.56 9.14
C GLY A 80 5.46 -5.13 9.18
N GLU A 81 6.31 -4.13 9.37
CA GLU A 81 5.89 -2.72 9.34
C GLU A 81 5.37 -2.30 7.95
N ILE A 82 6.07 -2.70 6.89
CA ILE A 82 5.64 -2.39 5.52
C ILE A 82 4.31 -3.08 5.21
N LYS A 83 4.17 -4.36 5.52
CA LYS A 83 2.94 -5.11 5.29
C LYS A 83 1.76 -4.54 6.07
N ARG A 84 1.98 -4.17 7.33
CA ARG A 84 0.94 -3.53 8.15
C ARG A 84 0.48 -2.21 7.56
N PHE A 85 1.42 -1.37 7.13
CA PHE A 85 1.12 -0.11 6.47
C PHE A 85 0.31 -0.32 5.18
N LEU A 86 0.72 -1.26 4.32
CA LEU A 86 0.02 -1.58 3.09
C LEU A 86 -1.39 -2.11 3.35
N ARG A 87 -1.57 -2.91 4.39
CA ARG A 87 -2.89 -3.44 4.78
C ARG A 87 -3.80 -2.34 5.31
N ASP A 88 -3.31 -1.51 6.22
CA ASP A 88 -4.14 -0.55 6.96
C ASP A 88 -4.37 0.74 6.16
N ASP A 89 -3.33 1.31 5.58
CA ASP A 89 -3.40 2.56 4.81
C ASP A 89 -3.54 2.32 3.31
N GLY A 90 -2.84 1.33 2.79
CA GLY A 90 -2.85 0.96 1.38
C GLY A 90 -4.22 0.52 0.89
N ALA A 91 -4.93 -0.29 1.67
CA ALA A 91 -6.27 -0.76 1.33
C ALA A 91 -7.26 0.39 1.19
N VAL A 92 -7.20 1.38 2.08
CA VAL A 92 -8.05 2.58 2.03
C VAL A 92 -7.71 3.42 0.79
N LYS A 93 -6.43 3.62 0.49
CA LYS A 93 -5.98 4.41 -0.65
C LYS A 93 -6.33 3.73 -1.99
N ILE A 94 -6.13 2.44 -2.10
CA ILE A 94 -6.52 1.64 -3.27
C ILE A 94 -8.02 1.70 -3.46
N SER A 95 -8.79 1.57 -2.38
CA SER A 95 -10.26 1.67 -2.41
C SER A 95 -10.73 3.03 -2.91
N ARG A 96 -10.10 4.12 -2.50
CA ARG A 96 -10.39 5.48 -3.00
C ARG A 96 -10.12 5.61 -4.49
N THR A 97 -8.95 5.14 -4.94
CA THR A 97 -8.56 5.19 -6.35
C THR A 97 -9.52 4.38 -7.22
N LEU A 98 -9.88 3.17 -6.79
CA LEU A 98 -10.85 2.33 -7.48
C LEU A 98 -12.21 3.02 -7.57
N LYS A 99 -12.67 3.61 -6.48
CA LYS A 99 -13.94 4.34 -6.43
C LYS A 99 -13.94 5.56 -7.36
N GLU A 100 -12.87 6.34 -7.35
CA GLU A 100 -12.70 7.50 -8.23
C GLU A 100 -12.68 7.09 -9.70
N ASN A 101 -11.96 6.04 -10.06
CA ASN A 101 -11.88 5.49 -11.40
C ASN A 101 -13.25 4.98 -11.87
N ALA A 102 -13.96 4.27 -11.01
CA ALA A 102 -15.31 3.77 -11.31
C ALA A 102 -16.29 4.92 -11.58
N MET A 103 -16.30 5.93 -10.72
CA MET A 103 -17.18 7.10 -10.89
C MET A 103 -16.88 7.86 -12.17
N LYS A 104 -15.61 8.06 -12.49
CA LYS A 104 -15.18 8.71 -13.72
C LYS A 104 -15.56 7.88 -14.94
N GLY A 105 -15.35 6.58 -14.88
CA GLY A 105 -15.72 5.64 -15.94
C GLY A 105 -17.22 5.62 -16.22
N TRP A 106 -18.06 5.60 -15.18
CA TRP A 106 -19.52 5.63 -15.34
C TRP A 106 -20.04 6.94 -15.93
N ARG A 107 -19.43 8.07 -15.57
CA ARG A 107 -19.76 9.35 -16.19
C ARG A 107 -19.43 9.36 -17.68
N CYS A 108 -18.25 8.86 -18.04
CA CYS A 108 -17.86 8.74 -19.44
C CYS A 108 -18.75 7.76 -20.21
N GLU A 109 -19.13 6.65 -19.59
CA GLU A 109 -20.07 5.68 -20.16
C GLU A 109 -21.41 6.33 -20.49
N GLU A 110 -21.97 7.09 -19.57
CA GLU A 110 -23.24 7.79 -19.80
C GLU A 110 -23.16 8.81 -20.92
N LEU A 111 -22.10 9.61 -20.95
CA LEU A 111 -21.88 10.57 -22.02
C LEU A 111 -21.75 9.90 -23.39
N LEU A 112 -21.00 8.81 -23.48
CA LEU A 112 -20.81 8.06 -24.72
C LEU A 112 -22.10 7.35 -25.14
N ARG A 113 -22.88 6.83 -24.21
CA ARG A 113 -24.18 6.22 -24.50
C ARG A 113 -25.11 7.20 -25.17
N ARG A 114 -25.14 8.44 -24.73
CA ARG A 114 -25.94 9.51 -25.33
C ARG A 114 -25.42 9.90 -26.72
N LYS A 115 -24.10 9.99 -26.87
CA LYS A 115 -23.47 10.34 -28.15
C LYS A 115 -23.62 9.25 -29.21
N LEU A 116 -23.39 8.00 -28.84
CA LEU A 116 -23.34 6.86 -29.74
C LEU A 116 -24.70 6.20 -29.94
N ASN A 117 -25.65 6.49 -29.05
CA ASN A 117 -26.99 5.87 -29.02
C ASN A 117 -26.93 4.34 -28.93
N ARG A 118 -25.90 3.83 -28.27
CA ARG A 118 -25.65 2.41 -27.97
C ARG A 118 -24.74 2.30 -26.74
N GLN A 119 -24.62 1.09 -26.20
CA GLN A 119 -23.70 0.81 -25.10
C GLN A 119 -22.25 0.98 -25.58
N PRO A 120 -21.44 1.84 -24.94
CA PRO A 120 -20.03 1.97 -25.30
C PRO A 120 -19.22 0.75 -24.84
N THR A 121 -18.15 0.47 -25.57
CA THR A 121 -17.20 -0.58 -25.19
C THR A 121 -16.25 -0.06 -24.10
N ILE A 122 -15.60 -0.98 -23.39
CA ILE A 122 -14.61 -0.60 -22.38
C ILE A 122 -13.44 0.19 -22.98
N ASN A 123 -13.05 -0.12 -24.20
CA ASN A 123 -11.99 0.62 -24.89
C ASN A 123 -12.42 2.05 -25.23
N GLU A 124 -13.68 2.26 -25.60
CA GLU A 124 -14.22 3.59 -25.84
C GLU A 124 -14.28 4.42 -24.54
N ILE A 125 -14.67 3.81 -23.43
CA ILE A 125 -14.68 4.45 -22.11
C ILE A 125 -13.24 4.79 -21.68
N SER A 126 -12.30 3.88 -21.90
CA SER A 126 -10.88 4.09 -21.62
C SER A 126 -10.33 5.30 -22.36
N LYS A 127 -10.63 5.40 -23.63
CA LYS A 127 -10.16 6.50 -24.48
C LYS A 127 -10.74 7.85 -24.04
N GLU A 128 -12.00 7.88 -23.68
CA GLU A 128 -12.70 9.10 -23.23
C GLU A 128 -12.27 9.53 -21.83
N SER A 129 -12.11 8.57 -20.90
CA SER A 129 -11.77 8.85 -19.51
C SER A 129 -10.28 9.10 -19.27
N GLY A 130 -9.42 8.62 -20.17
CA GLY A 130 -7.98 8.63 -19.98
C GLY A 130 -7.48 7.56 -19.00
N ILE A 131 -8.35 6.67 -18.56
CA ILE A 131 -8.02 5.55 -17.66
C ILE A 131 -7.86 4.29 -18.53
N ASP A 132 -6.80 3.52 -18.32
CA ASP A 132 -6.59 2.29 -19.08
C ASP A 132 -7.71 1.26 -18.82
N ALA A 133 -7.97 0.44 -19.82
CA ALA A 133 -9.09 -0.52 -19.79
C ALA A 133 -8.99 -1.50 -18.62
N GLU A 134 -7.80 -1.96 -18.30
CA GLU A 134 -7.56 -2.89 -17.19
C GLU A 134 -7.92 -2.26 -15.85
N SER A 135 -7.51 -1.01 -15.61
CA SER A 135 -7.87 -0.26 -14.41
C SER A 135 -9.36 0.02 -14.31
N LEU A 136 -10.03 0.29 -15.43
CA LEU A 136 -11.49 0.46 -15.47
C LEU A 136 -12.22 -0.83 -15.11
N ILE A 137 -11.81 -1.96 -15.66
CA ILE A 137 -12.40 -3.26 -15.34
C ILE A 137 -12.28 -3.55 -13.85
N GLU A 138 -11.09 -3.38 -13.31
CA GLU A 138 -10.81 -3.57 -11.88
C GLU A 138 -11.69 -2.66 -11.01
N ALA A 139 -11.80 -1.39 -11.38
CA ALA A 139 -12.63 -0.42 -10.67
C ALA A 139 -14.12 -0.78 -10.73
N PHE A 140 -14.62 -1.17 -11.88
CA PHE A 140 -16.04 -1.55 -12.05
C PHE A 140 -16.38 -2.84 -11.29
N GLU A 141 -15.47 -3.78 -11.21
CA GLU A 141 -15.67 -5.00 -10.42
C GLU A 141 -15.68 -4.74 -8.92
N ALA A 142 -14.86 -3.79 -8.46
CA ALA A 142 -14.69 -3.48 -7.04
C ALA A 142 -15.76 -2.53 -6.50
N ALA A 143 -16.34 -1.68 -7.34
CA ALA A 143 -17.27 -0.64 -6.93
C ALA A 143 -18.70 -0.94 -7.40
N THR A 144 -19.68 -0.56 -6.59
CA THR A 144 -21.08 -0.69 -6.95
C THR A 144 -21.53 0.55 -7.73
N PRO A 145 -22.26 0.42 -8.86
CA PRO A 145 -22.80 1.57 -9.57
C PRO A 145 -23.69 2.41 -8.65
N PRO A 146 -23.72 3.76 -8.85
CA PRO A 146 -24.64 4.59 -8.08
C PRO A 146 -26.08 4.21 -8.40
N GLU A 147 -26.81 3.74 -7.37
CA GLU A 147 -28.22 3.43 -7.49
C GLU A 147 -29.03 4.73 -7.52
N SER A 148 -30.06 4.78 -8.37
CA SER A 148 -30.98 5.89 -8.31
C SER A 148 -31.79 5.79 -7.01
N ILE A 149 -32.15 6.94 -6.44
CA ILE A 149 -32.99 7.00 -5.23
C ILE A 149 -34.33 6.25 -5.45
N TYR A 150 -34.81 6.21 -6.68
CA TYR A 150 -36.04 5.52 -7.03
C TYR A 150 -35.88 3.99 -7.04
N GLU A 151 -34.76 3.46 -7.44
CA GLU A 151 -34.50 2.03 -7.43
C GLU A 151 -34.42 1.46 -6.02
N SER A 152 -33.78 2.18 -5.12
CA SER A 152 -33.66 1.74 -3.72
C SER A 152 -35.00 1.69 -2.97
N VAL A 153 -35.97 2.49 -3.37
CA VAL A 153 -37.31 2.50 -2.77
C VAL A 153 -38.17 1.31 -3.23
N TYR A 154 -37.98 0.87 -4.46
CA TYR A 154 -38.72 -0.28 -5.00
C TYR A 154 -38.17 -1.61 -4.49
N ASP A 155 -36.90 -1.69 -4.23
CA ASP A 155 -36.24 -2.93 -3.76
C ASP A 155 -36.63 -3.28 -2.31
N ASN A 156 -37.07 -2.30 -1.54
CA ASN A 156 -37.54 -2.51 -0.16
C ASN A 156 -39.03 -2.90 -0.07
N GLY A 157 -39.75 -2.91 -1.16
CA GLY A 157 -41.19 -3.18 -1.19
C GLY A 157 -41.57 -4.61 -1.45
N ASP A 158 -40.71 -5.42 -2.00
CA ASP A 158 -41.04 -6.74 -2.52
C ASP A 158 -40.74 -7.92 -1.60
N TYR A 159 -40.28 -7.67 -0.39
CA TYR A 159 -39.95 -8.73 0.58
C TYR A 159 -40.92 -8.78 1.75
N ARG A 160 -42.23 -8.89 1.44
CA ARG A 160 -43.23 -9.20 2.45
C ARG A 160 -44.20 -10.25 1.95
#